data_dfb0aa66efb67a60d008bc3600f1c191
#
_entry.id   dfb0aa66efb67a60d008bc3600f1c191
#
_cell.length_a   1.000
_cell.length_b   1.000
_cell.length_c   1.000
_cell.angle_alpha   90.00
_cell.angle_beta   90.00
_cell.angle_gamma   90.00
#
_symmetry.space_group_name_H-M   'P 1'
#
loop_
_entity.id
_entity.type
_entity.pdbx_description
1 polymer ?
#
loop_
_entity_poly.entity_id
_entity_poly.type
_entity_poly.pdbx_seq_one_letter_code
_entity_poly.pdbx_strand_id
1 'polypeptide(L)'
;MQLRRSAIAVSLLILTAAAQAQAPTAPVGPPINPNALHVALSSLLLASVKAAVANAMIANGSAPASNAAAKVGAPDYLTSNEISHIVVGPGGVLTVGFTGAVSPDAVGVTLTPKLDAGRRAVNWSCVSGSIPEIAKVESECRYVPAAGH
;
A
#
# COMPACT_ATOMS: atom_id res chain seq x y z
N MET A 1 -46.87 46.45 54.09
CA MET A 1 -45.67 46.95 53.41
C MET A 1 -44.93 45.75 52.94
N GLN A 2 -45.15 45.33 51.67
CA GLN A 2 -44.55 44.11 51.09
C GLN A 2 -43.58 44.51 50.00
N LEU A 3 -42.29 44.21 50.19
CA LEU A 3 -41.27 44.40 49.19
C LEU A 3 -41.27 43.21 48.22
N ARG A 4 -41.59 43.47 46.94
CA ARG A 4 -41.45 42.55 45.85
C ARG A 4 -39.96 42.52 45.44
N ARG A 5 -39.34 41.37 45.60
CA ARG A 5 -37.99 41.08 45.06
C ARG A 5 -38.14 40.52 43.64
N SER A 6 -37.76 41.30 42.62
CA SER A 6 -37.67 40.88 41.25
C SER A 6 -36.36 40.12 41.04
N ALA A 7 -36.45 38.84 40.71
CA ALA A 7 -35.29 38.04 40.29
C ALA A 7 -35.08 38.23 38.78
N ILE A 8 -33.93 38.78 38.41
CA ILE A 8 -33.47 38.89 37.02
C ILE A 8 -32.73 37.60 36.72
N ALA A 9 -33.33 36.77 35.84
CA ALA A 9 -32.65 35.59 35.29
C ALA A 9 -31.73 36.01 34.12
N VAL A 10 -30.44 35.92 34.31
CA VAL A 10 -29.44 36.12 33.26
C VAL A 10 -29.24 34.78 32.57
N SER A 11 -29.80 34.65 31.37
CA SER A 11 -29.54 33.49 30.50
C SER A 11 -28.17 33.61 29.83
N LEU A 12 -27.26 32.80 30.25
CA LEU A 12 -25.92 32.69 29.66
C LEU A 12 -26.00 31.76 28.44
N LEU A 13 -26.01 32.33 27.22
CA LEU A 13 -25.87 31.57 25.96
C LEU A 13 -24.42 31.15 25.84
N ILE A 14 -24.14 29.86 26.04
CA ILE A 14 -22.84 29.25 25.74
C ILE A 14 -22.85 28.88 24.25
N LEU A 15 -22.16 29.66 23.41
CA LEU A 15 -21.84 29.29 22.05
C LEU A 15 -20.70 28.24 22.11
N THR A 16 -21.04 26.97 21.92
CA THR A 16 -20.07 25.93 21.68
C THR A 16 -19.63 26.02 20.20
N ALA A 17 -18.45 26.59 19.96
CA ALA A 17 -17.81 26.52 18.66
C ALA A 17 -17.29 25.07 18.47
N ALA A 18 -17.97 24.30 17.63
CA ALA A 18 -17.48 23.00 17.18
C ALA A 18 -16.27 23.24 16.25
N ALA A 19 -15.09 23.04 16.79
CA ALA A 19 -13.88 22.98 15.98
C ALA A 19 -13.98 21.74 15.08
N GLN A 20 -14.26 21.94 13.79
CA GLN A 20 -14.15 20.88 12.79
C GLN A 20 -12.67 20.59 12.61
N ALA A 21 -12.19 19.50 13.19
CA ALA A 21 -10.88 18.96 12.90
C ALA A 21 -10.88 18.50 11.44
N GLN A 22 -10.27 19.30 10.56
CA GLN A 22 -9.96 18.86 9.20
C GLN A 22 -8.98 17.70 9.32
N ALA A 23 -9.40 16.52 8.86
CA ALA A 23 -8.50 15.37 8.73
C ALA A 23 -7.30 15.81 7.87
N PRO A 24 -6.07 15.52 8.29
CA PRO A 24 -4.90 15.81 7.48
C PRO A 24 -5.06 15.09 6.14
N THR A 25 -5.21 15.86 5.06
CA THR A 25 -5.09 15.33 3.70
C THR A 25 -3.65 14.84 3.56
N ALA A 26 -3.47 13.53 3.47
CA ALA A 26 -2.17 12.95 3.15
C ALA A 26 -1.62 13.63 1.87
N PRO A 27 -0.34 14.00 1.82
CA PRO A 27 0.24 14.62 0.65
C PRO A 27 0.04 13.67 -0.54
N VAL A 28 -0.79 14.09 -1.48
CA VAL A 28 -0.95 13.40 -2.77
C VAL A 28 0.35 13.65 -3.52
N GLY A 29 1.21 12.64 -3.59
CA GLY A 29 2.41 12.68 -4.40
C GLY A 29 2.08 12.95 -5.88
N PRO A 30 3.05 13.36 -6.69
CA PRO A 30 2.82 13.55 -8.11
C PRO A 30 2.22 12.30 -8.72
N PRO A 31 1.28 12.42 -9.67
CA PRO A 31 0.62 11.27 -10.27
C PRO A 31 1.67 10.38 -10.94
N ILE A 32 1.65 9.10 -10.59
CA ILE A 32 2.52 8.11 -11.24
C ILE A 32 2.07 7.99 -12.69
N ASN A 33 3.05 8.04 -13.60
CA ASN A 33 2.78 7.83 -15.02
C ASN A 33 2.20 6.41 -15.23
N PRO A 34 0.97 6.24 -15.77
CA PRO A 34 0.37 4.93 -15.97
C PRO A 34 1.22 3.99 -16.84
N ASN A 35 1.90 4.53 -17.84
CA ASN A 35 2.77 3.73 -18.71
C ASN A 35 4.00 3.21 -17.95
N ALA A 36 4.63 4.05 -17.10
CA ALA A 36 5.75 3.62 -16.26
C ALA A 36 5.31 2.53 -15.27
N LEU A 37 4.13 2.66 -14.70
CA LEU A 37 3.55 1.64 -13.82
C LEU A 37 3.32 0.31 -14.55
N HIS A 38 2.75 0.36 -15.76
CA HIS A 38 2.55 -0.85 -16.58
C HIS A 38 3.88 -1.53 -16.94
N VAL A 39 4.89 -0.74 -17.37
CA VAL A 39 6.23 -1.26 -17.67
C VAL A 39 6.86 -1.89 -16.44
N ALA A 40 6.74 -1.26 -15.25
CA ALA A 40 7.28 -1.80 -14.01
C ALA A 40 6.64 -3.14 -13.65
N LEU A 41 5.30 -3.24 -13.70
CA LEU A 41 4.57 -4.45 -13.32
C LEU A 41 4.75 -5.60 -14.33
N SER A 42 4.97 -5.29 -15.61
CA SER A 42 5.28 -6.27 -16.65
C SER A 42 6.78 -6.57 -16.82
N SER A 43 7.64 -5.97 -16.00
CA SER A 43 9.10 -6.10 -16.14
C SER A 43 9.60 -7.52 -15.91
N LEU A 44 10.67 -7.89 -16.62
CA LEU A 44 11.38 -9.16 -16.41
C LEU A 44 11.98 -9.25 -15.01
N LEU A 45 12.35 -8.12 -14.42
CA LEU A 45 12.87 -8.05 -13.05
C LEU A 45 11.82 -8.56 -12.05
N LEU A 46 10.62 -8.00 -12.08
CA LEU A 46 9.54 -8.42 -11.21
C LEU A 46 9.11 -9.86 -11.49
N ALA A 47 9.05 -10.26 -12.77
CA ALA A 47 8.76 -11.63 -13.15
C ALA A 47 9.78 -12.63 -12.59
N SER A 48 11.08 -12.29 -12.60
CA SER A 48 12.12 -13.14 -12.04
C SER A 48 12.01 -13.31 -10.53
N VAL A 49 11.71 -12.24 -9.80
CA VAL A 49 11.48 -12.29 -8.34
C VAL A 49 10.23 -13.10 -8.01
N LYS A 50 9.13 -12.90 -8.73
CA LYS A 50 7.90 -13.72 -8.59
C LYS A 50 8.19 -15.19 -8.82
N ALA A 51 8.97 -15.54 -9.84
CA ALA A 51 9.36 -16.91 -10.14
C ALA A 51 10.23 -17.52 -9.03
N ALA A 52 11.19 -16.78 -8.47
CA ALA A 52 12.03 -17.23 -7.37
C ALA A 52 11.21 -17.56 -6.11
N VAL A 53 10.29 -16.67 -5.73
CA VAL A 53 9.34 -16.89 -4.62
C VAL A 53 8.48 -18.12 -4.89
N ALA A 54 7.89 -18.21 -6.09
CA ALA A 54 7.03 -19.33 -6.45
C ALA A 54 7.78 -20.67 -6.39
N ASN A 55 9.01 -20.73 -6.94
CA ASN A 55 9.85 -21.90 -6.89
C ASN A 55 10.19 -22.31 -5.45
N ALA A 56 10.50 -21.34 -4.57
CA ALA A 56 10.76 -21.61 -3.16
C ALA A 56 9.50 -22.19 -2.48
N MET A 57 8.32 -21.64 -2.74
CA MET A 57 7.06 -22.14 -2.19
C MET A 57 6.73 -23.57 -2.67
N ILE A 58 6.90 -23.84 -3.96
CA ILE A 58 6.63 -25.16 -4.54
C ILE A 58 7.60 -26.20 -3.99
N ALA A 59 8.89 -25.87 -3.92
CA ALA A 59 9.94 -26.79 -3.48
C ALA A 59 9.87 -27.09 -1.98
N ASN A 60 9.63 -26.06 -1.16
CA ASN A 60 9.72 -26.18 0.31
C ASN A 60 8.34 -26.34 0.98
N GLY A 61 7.25 -26.12 0.24
CA GLY A 61 5.89 -26.09 0.80
C GLY A 61 5.62 -24.90 1.73
N SER A 62 6.54 -23.95 1.82
CA SER A 62 6.45 -22.73 2.64
C SER A 62 6.99 -21.53 1.89
N ALA A 63 6.41 -20.36 2.18
CA ALA A 63 6.82 -19.11 1.55
C ALA A 63 8.11 -18.57 2.16
N PRO A 64 9.02 -17.98 1.36
CA PRO A 64 10.20 -17.31 1.86
C PRO A 64 9.80 -16.06 2.66
N ALA A 65 10.60 -15.69 3.65
CA ALA A 65 10.35 -14.54 4.52
C ALA A 65 11.22 -13.31 4.21
N SER A 66 12.12 -13.42 3.23
CA SER A 66 13.07 -12.36 2.86
C SER A 66 13.64 -12.59 1.47
N ASN A 67 14.28 -11.54 0.91
CA ASN A 67 15.02 -11.64 -0.34
C ASN A 67 16.07 -12.76 -0.31
N ALA A 68 16.81 -12.87 0.80
CA ALA A 68 17.82 -13.91 0.97
C ALA A 68 17.19 -15.32 0.99
N ALA A 69 16.07 -15.49 1.68
CA ALA A 69 15.34 -16.77 1.72
C ALA A 69 14.77 -17.16 0.33
N ALA A 70 14.37 -16.17 -0.47
CA ALA A 70 13.95 -16.38 -1.86
C ALA A 70 15.13 -16.55 -2.84
N LYS A 71 16.37 -16.39 -2.37
CA LYS A 71 17.60 -16.42 -3.19
C LYS A 71 17.62 -15.38 -4.30
N VAL A 72 17.07 -14.21 -4.03
CA VAL A 72 17.13 -13.03 -4.91
C VAL A 72 18.08 -11.99 -4.32
N GLY A 73 18.50 -11.02 -5.13
CA GLY A 73 19.36 -9.93 -4.69
C GLY A 73 18.77 -9.11 -3.53
N ALA A 74 19.61 -8.36 -2.82
CA ALA A 74 19.13 -7.40 -1.84
C ALA A 74 18.23 -6.35 -2.53
N PRO A 75 17.29 -5.72 -1.79
CA PRO A 75 16.33 -4.78 -2.39
C PRO A 75 16.96 -3.68 -3.23
N ASP A 76 18.11 -3.15 -2.79
CA ASP A 76 18.86 -2.08 -3.48
C ASP A 76 19.45 -2.49 -4.85
N TYR A 77 19.54 -3.79 -5.12
CA TYR A 77 19.95 -4.33 -6.41
C TYR A 77 18.77 -4.73 -7.30
N LEU A 78 17.56 -4.76 -6.75
CA LEU A 78 16.34 -5.09 -7.48
C LEU A 78 15.65 -3.80 -7.95
N THR A 79 16.33 -3.05 -8.78
CA THR A 79 15.91 -1.72 -9.29
C THR A 79 15.89 -1.69 -10.81
N SER A 80 15.07 -0.79 -11.36
CA SER A 80 15.05 -0.42 -12.78
C SER A 80 14.77 1.08 -12.90
N ASN A 81 14.56 1.57 -14.13
CA ASN A 81 14.13 2.95 -14.34
C ASN A 81 12.79 3.26 -13.65
N GLU A 82 11.91 2.29 -13.55
CA GLU A 82 10.55 2.42 -13.02
C GLU A 82 10.42 1.85 -11.60
N ILE A 83 11.28 0.91 -11.21
CA ILE A 83 11.24 0.24 -9.91
C ILE A 83 12.38 0.77 -9.02
N SER A 84 12.04 1.31 -7.87
CA SER A 84 13.02 1.77 -6.87
C SER A 84 13.54 0.65 -6.00
N HIS A 85 12.71 -0.36 -5.69
CA HIS A 85 13.11 -1.54 -4.92
C HIS A 85 12.05 -2.64 -5.02
N ILE A 86 12.47 -3.88 -4.74
CA ILE A 86 11.57 -5.01 -4.51
C ILE A 86 11.99 -5.71 -3.22
N VAL A 87 11.07 -5.79 -2.27
CA VAL A 87 11.28 -6.47 -0.98
C VAL A 87 10.42 -7.71 -0.91
N VAL A 88 11.05 -8.84 -0.58
CA VAL A 88 10.34 -10.08 -0.19
C VAL A 88 10.17 -10.06 1.32
N GLY A 89 8.94 -10.03 1.78
CA GLY A 89 8.57 -10.08 3.18
C GLY A 89 8.02 -11.42 3.62
N PRO A 90 7.57 -11.51 4.89
CA PRO A 90 6.95 -12.71 5.44
C PRO A 90 5.81 -13.23 4.58
N GLY A 91 5.71 -14.54 4.43
CA GLY A 91 4.69 -15.15 3.57
C GLY A 91 4.97 -15.03 2.07
N GLY A 92 6.19 -14.62 1.66
CA GLY A 92 6.55 -14.42 0.26
C GLY A 92 5.91 -13.17 -0.37
N VAL A 93 5.35 -12.29 0.45
CA VAL A 93 4.72 -11.05 0.00
C VAL A 93 5.79 -10.15 -0.62
N LEU A 94 5.53 -9.66 -1.83
CA LEU A 94 6.41 -8.71 -2.50
C LEU A 94 5.87 -7.30 -2.31
N THR A 95 6.72 -6.40 -1.83
CA THR A 95 6.48 -4.96 -1.86
C THR A 95 7.34 -4.37 -2.97
N VAL A 96 6.71 -3.72 -3.94
CA VAL A 96 7.36 -3.09 -5.09
C VAL A 96 7.20 -1.59 -4.97
N GLY A 97 8.30 -0.87 -4.81
CA GLY A 97 8.35 0.58 -4.84
C GLY A 97 8.61 1.10 -6.24
N PHE A 98 8.06 2.26 -6.58
CA PHE A 98 8.24 2.89 -7.88
C PHE A 98 9.13 4.12 -7.80
N THR A 99 9.92 4.34 -8.84
CA THR A 99 10.79 5.52 -8.99
C THR A 99 9.93 6.78 -9.17
N GLY A 100 10.35 7.89 -8.58
CA GLY A 100 9.62 9.17 -8.65
C GLY A 100 8.49 9.33 -7.64
N ALA A 101 8.29 8.36 -6.75
CA ALA A 101 7.41 8.53 -5.60
C ALA A 101 8.00 9.54 -4.60
N VAL A 102 7.14 10.38 -4.00
CA VAL A 102 7.55 11.42 -3.04
C VAL A 102 8.18 10.84 -1.77
N SER A 103 7.88 9.56 -1.49
CA SER A 103 8.53 8.78 -0.44
C SER A 103 8.69 7.33 -0.93
N PRO A 104 9.85 6.73 -0.79
CA PRO A 104 10.08 5.34 -1.20
C PRO A 104 9.13 4.35 -0.50
N ASP A 105 8.63 4.71 0.70
CA ASP A 105 7.71 3.88 1.47
C ASP A 105 6.23 4.15 1.16
N ALA A 106 5.93 5.20 0.40
CA ALA A 106 4.56 5.70 0.26
C ALA A 106 3.84 5.20 -0.99
N VAL A 107 4.55 4.74 -2.01
CA VAL A 107 3.92 4.41 -3.30
C VAL A 107 4.42 3.08 -3.82
N GLY A 108 3.55 2.11 -3.76
CA GLY A 108 3.91 0.79 -4.23
C GLY A 108 2.70 -0.09 -4.46
N VAL A 109 2.99 -1.27 -4.94
CA VAL A 109 2.05 -2.39 -4.95
C VAL A 109 2.55 -3.49 -4.04
N THR A 110 1.60 -4.18 -3.45
CA THR A 110 1.84 -5.40 -2.69
C THR A 110 1.29 -6.58 -3.48
N LEU A 111 2.16 -7.54 -3.76
CA LEU A 111 1.82 -8.79 -4.43
C LEU A 111 1.86 -9.91 -3.40
N THR A 112 0.72 -10.57 -3.19
CA THR A 112 0.61 -11.67 -2.23
C THR A 112 0.50 -13.00 -2.96
N PRO A 113 1.44 -13.93 -2.76
CA PRO A 113 1.40 -15.25 -3.37
C PRO A 113 0.43 -16.16 -2.63
N LYS A 114 -0.25 -17.01 -3.39
CA LYS A 114 -1.07 -18.10 -2.87
C LYS A 114 -0.74 -19.38 -3.62
N LEU A 115 -0.19 -20.36 -2.92
CA LEU A 115 0.06 -21.68 -3.47
C LEU A 115 -1.27 -22.38 -3.72
N ASP A 116 -1.42 -22.98 -4.90
CA ASP A 116 -2.61 -23.80 -5.20
C ASP A 116 -2.66 -25.07 -4.36
N ALA A 117 -3.86 -25.67 -4.25
CA ALA A 117 -4.06 -26.89 -3.47
C ALA A 117 -3.19 -28.07 -3.94
N GLY A 118 -2.87 -28.11 -5.24
CA GLY A 118 -1.99 -29.12 -5.85
C GLY A 118 -0.50 -28.83 -5.70
N ARG A 119 -0.12 -27.67 -5.14
CA ARG A 119 1.26 -27.19 -5.01
C ARG A 119 2.02 -27.14 -6.33
N ARG A 120 1.32 -26.87 -7.43
CA ARG A 120 1.91 -26.84 -8.79
C ARG A 120 2.02 -25.44 -9.36
N ALA A 121 1.27 -24.51 -8.80
CA ALA A 121 1.25 -23.13 -9.24
C ALA A 121 1.12 -22.17 -8.06
N VAL A 122 1.58 -20.94 -8.25
CA VAL A 122 1.39 -19.83 -7.32
C VAL A 122 0.58 -18.77 -8.03
N ASN A 123 -0.59 -18.48 -7.49
CA ASN A 123 -1.44 -17.38 -7.91
C ASN A 123 -1.02 -16.11 -7.17
N TRP A 124 -1.08 -14.97 -7.84
CA TRP A 124 -0.71 -13.69 -7.27
C TRP A 124 -1.92 -12.79 -7.18
N SER A 125 -2.14 -12.19 -6.02
CA SER A 125 -3.06 -11.07 -5.87
C SER A 125 -2.27 -9.78 -5.74
N CYS A 126 -2.79 -8.71 -6.34
CA CYS A 126 -2.15 -7.41 -6.39
C CYS A 126 -3.04 -6.35 -5.73
N VAL A 127 -2.46 -5.58 -4.81
CA VAL A 127 -3.13 -4.45 -4.18
C VAL A 127 -2.21 -3.24 -4.12
N SER A 128 -2.78 -2.04 -4.18
CA SER A 128 -2.09 -0.79 -3.90
C SER A 128 -2.89 0.03 -2.89
N GLY A 129 -2.21 0.58 -1.89
CA GLY A 129 -2.78 1.53 -0.94
C GLY A 129 -2.65 2.99 -1.39
N SER A 130 -1.88 3.24 -2.43
CA SER A 130 -1.45 4.59 -2.83
C SER A 130 -1.79 4.98 -4.26
N ILE A 131 -2.25 4.04 -5.08
CA ILE A 131 -2.56 4.28 -6.51
C ILE A 131 -4.03 3.99 -6.76
N PRO A 132 -4.94 4.97 -6.64
CA PRO A 132 -6.39 4.77 -6.82
C PRO A 132 -6.77 4.21 -8.18
N GLU A 133 -6.05 4.61 -9.23
CA GLU A 133 -6.33 4.25 -10.61
C GLU A 133 -5.66 2.94 -11.07
N ILE A 134 -5.04 2.18 -10.13
CA ILE A 134 -4.25 0.99 -10.48
C ILE A 134 -5.02 -0.03 -11.33
N ALA A 135 -6.30 -0.21 -11.07
CA ALA A 135 -7.15 -1.15 -11.81
C ALA A 135 -7.39 -0.75 -13.29
N LYS A 136 -7.15 0.52 -13.64
CA LYS A 136 -7.21 0.99 -15.02
C LYS A 136 -5.96 0.64 -15.82
N VAL A 137 -4.84 0.47 -15.11
CA VAL A 137 -3.54 0.14 -15.69
C VAL A 137 -3.31 -1.36 -15.67
N GLU A 138 -3.63 -1.99 -14.53
CA GLU A 138 -3.50 -3.42 -14.29
C GLU A 138 -4.80 -3.95 -13.71
N SER A 139 -5.60 -4.63 -14.55
CA SER A 139 -6.94 -5.10 -14.18
C SER A 139 -6.96 -6.13 -13.05
N GLU A 140 -5.83 -6.81 -12.81
CA GLU A 140 -5.66 -7.77 -11.71
C GLU A 140 -5.33 -7.10 -10.37
N CYS A 141 -4.96 -5.83 -10.39
CA CYS A 141 -4.65 -5.05 -9.20
C CYS A 141 -5.88 -4.34 -8.66
N ARG A 142 -5.95 -4.19 -7.33
CA ARG A 142 -7.04 -3.49 -6.65
C ARG A 142 -6.47 -2.34 -5.83
N TYR A 143 -7.20 -1.24 -5.80
CA TYR A 143 -6.94 -0.17 -4.84
C TYR A 143 -7.61 -0.51 -3.50
N VAL A 144 -6.82 -0.51 -2.45
CA VAL A 144 -7.28 -0.69 -1.06
C VAL A 144 -6.62 0.42 -0.25
N PRO A 145 -7.33 1.51 0.05
CA PRO A 145 -6.75 2.61 0.82
C PRO A 145 -6.25 2.10 2.17
N ALA A 146 -5.09 2.60 2.59
CA ALA A 146 -4.61 2.34 3.94
C ALA A 146 -5.67 2.86 4.93
N ALA A 147 -6.07 2.03 5.89
CA ALA A 147 -6.95 2.46 6.95
C ALA A 147 -6.28 3.64 7.66
N GLY A 148 -6.93 4.82 7.64
CA GLY A 148 -6.38 6.01 8.27
C GLY A 148 -6.10 5.75 9.76
N HIS A 149 -4.86 6.01 10.15
CA HIS A 149 -4.43 6.06 11.54
C HIS A 149 -4.82 7.40 12.14
#